data_aab2801f70deb6f11c73597d00e5cc31
#
_entry.id   aab2801f70deb6f11c73597d00e5cc31
#
_cell.length_a   1.000
_cell.length_b   1.000
_cell.length_c   1.000
_cell.angle_alpha   90.00
_cell.angle_beta   90.00
_cell.angle_gamma   90.00
#
_symmetry.space_group_name_H-M   'P 1'
#
loop_
_entity.id
_entity.type
_entity.pdbx_description
1 polymer ?
#
loop_
_entity_poly.entity_id
_entity_poly.type
_entity_poly.pdbx_seq_one_letter_code
_entity_poly.pdbx_strand_id
1 'polypeptide(L)'
;MAVQVPTPDQLRAVADEMGLSLTGADIESFISLMRPSVAAYNVVDAIPDNLPAVKYPRTPGYRPQGEENRHNAWYVKTVVEGAPNGKLKGKTVVLKDNIMLAGVPMMNGASTLEGYVPDVDATVVQRILDAGGTIVGKAHCEYYCLSGGSHTCAAGPVHNPHKMGYSAGGSSSGSAVLVSLGQADMALGGDQGIHPDAVIVLQNLRHETDARTRSVYRHNADRDLCGPHGSDHRHGRRQRAAP
;
A
#
# COMPACT_ATOMS: atom_id res chain seq x y z
N MET A 1 19.48 18.87 0.24
CA MET A 1 19.86 20.33 0.15
C MET A 1 19.83 20.85 1.57
N ALA A 2 20.98 21.24 2.13
CA ALA A 2 21.08 21.66 3.52
C ALA A 2 20.22 22.93 3.77
N VAL A 3 19.48 22.94 4.84
CA VAL A 3 18.69 24.09 5.28
C VAL A 3 19.62 25.20 5.70
N GLN A 4 19.37 26.44 5.27
CA GLN A 4 20.19 27.60 5.59
C GLN A 4 19.38 28.64 6.38
N VAL A 5 20.07 29.40 7.23
CA VAL A 5 19.47 30.55 7.91
C VAL A 5 19.16 31.59 6.83
N PRO A 6 17.92 32.11 6.78
CA PRO A 6 17.58 33.13 5.79
C PRO A 6 18.37 34.42 6.02
N THR A 7 18.64 35.14 4.92
CA THR A 7 19.19 36.50 5.04
C THR A 7 18.10 37.46 5.56
N PRO A 8 18.49 38.62 6.12
CA PRO A 8 17.53 39.66 6.52
C PRO A 8 16.57 40.06 5.42
N ASP A 9 17.02 40.15 4.18
CA ASP A 9 16.20 40.55 3.05
C ASP A 9 15.21 39.47 2.62
N GLN A 10 15.64 38.21 2.65
CA GLN A 10 14.72 37.08 2.44
C GLN A 10 13.61 37.05 3.50
N LEU A 11 13.96 37.27 4.78
CA LEU A 11 12.98 37.28 5.84
C LEU A 11 12.02 38.46 5.74
N ARG A 12 12.49 39.66 5.30
CA ARG A 12 11.62 40.80 5.00
C ARG A 12 10.66 40.49 3.86
N ALA A 13 11.14 39.92 2.76
CA ALA A 13 10.28 39.56 1.64
C ALA A 13 9.14 38.61 2.06
N VAL A 14 9.44 37.60 2.88
CA VAL A 14 8.44 36.69 3.42
C VAL A 14 7.46 37.43 4.36
N ALA A 15 7.97 38.31 5.23
CA ALA A 15 7.12 39.11 6.13
C ALA A 15 6.14 40.00 5.36
N ASP A 16 6.64 40.68 4.30
CA ASP A 16 5.82 41.53 3.43
C ASP A 16 4.74 40.72 2.71
N GLU A 17 5.06 39.54 2.19
CA GLU A 17 4.09 38.64 1.57
C GLU A 17 3.01 38.18 2.55
N MET A 18 3.37 37.97 3.82
CA MET A 18 2.44 37.62 4.90
C MET A 18 1.70 38.84 5.48
N GLY A 19 1.97 40.05 5.02
CA GLY A 19 1.38 41.30 5.54
C GLY A 19 1.89 41.67 6.94
N LEU A 20 3.08 41.25 7.34
CA LEU A 20 3.69 41.53 8.63
C LEU A 20 4.64 42.75 8.51
N SER A 21 4.46 43.72 9.42
CA SER A 21 5.38 44.87 9.49
C SER A 21 6.45 44.64 10.56
N LEU A 22 7.57 44.05 10.14
CA LEU A 22 8.70 43.73 11.03
C LEU A 22 9.74 44.85 11.01
N THR A 23 10.20 45.22 12.23
CA THR A 23 11.35 46.12 12.38
C THR A 23 12.67 45.40 12.13
N GLY A 24 13.81 46.15 11.99
CA GLY A 24 15.11 45.53 11.90
C GLY A 24 15.46 44.66 13.11
N ALA A 25 15.05 45.07 14.32
CA ALA A 25 15.26 44.31 15.56
C ALA A 25 14.44 43.02 15.57
N ASP A 26 13.21 43.03 15.05
CA ASP A 26 12.40 41.83 14.92
C ASP A 26 13.04 40.81 13.95
N ILE A 27 13.55 41.29 12.80
CA ILE A 27 14.24 40.45 11.82
C ILE A 27 15.49 39.78 12.46
N GLU A 28 16.30 40.51 13.21
CA GLU A 28 17.47 39.97 13.91
C GLU A 28 17.05 38.93 14.95
N SER A 29 15.99 39.21 15.69
CA SER A 29 15.43 38.30 16.68
C SER A 29 14.96 36.99 16.05
N PHE A 30 14.20 37.05 14.96
CA PHE A 30 13.76 35.85 14.24
C PHE A 30 14.93 35.04 13.69
N ILE A 31 15.93 35.69 13.09
CA ILE A 31 17.15 35.03 12.61
C ILE A 31 17.87 34.33 13.76
N SER A 32 17.98 34.98 14.91
CA SER A 32 18.60 34.39 16.11
C SER A 32 17.85 33.14 16.59
N LEU A 33 16.51 33.18 16.61
CA LEU A 33 15.67 32.02 16.97
C LEU A 33 15.74 30.88 15.97
N MET A 34 15.95 31.16 14.67
CA MET A 34 16.07 30.14 13.63
C MET A 34 17.40 29.40 13.63
N ARG A 35 18.49 30.04 14.09
CA ARG A 35 19.85 29.43 14.05
C ARG A 35 19.93 28.05 14.73
N PRO A 36 19.41 27.85 15.96
CA PRO A 36 19.43 26.54 16.60
C PRO A 36 18.64 25.49 15.84
N SER A 37 17.48 25.88 15.27
CA SER A 37 16.66 24.98 14.49
C SER A 37 17.34 24.54 13.19
N VAL A 38 17.96 25.48 12.47
CA VAL A 38 18.76 25.16 11.26
C VAL A 38 19.95 24.27 11.60
N ALA A 39 20.63 24.53 12.71
CA ALA A 39 21.70 23.65 13.17
C ALA A 39 21.21 22.23 13.46
N ALA A 40 20.04 22.08 14.10
CA ALA A 40 19.43 20.78 14.36
C ALA A 40 19.05 20.05 13.04
N TYR A 41 18.47 20.75 12.06
CA TYR A 41 18.18 20.17 10.74
C TYR A 41 19.46 19.67 10.06
N ASN A 42 20.54 20.43 10.10
CA ASN A 42 21.81 20.03 9.48
C ASN A 42 22.43 18.79 10.18
N VAL A 43 22.22 18.63 11.50
CA VAL A 43 22.64 17.42 12.22
C VAL A 43 21.84 16.22 11.71
N VAL A 44 20.51 16.36 11.55
CA VAL A 44 19.66 15.29 11.03
C VAL A 44 20.00 14.95 9.59
N ASP A 45 20.25 15.95 8.75
CA ASP A 45 20.64 15.79 7.33
C ASP A 45 21.99 15.04 7.18
N ALA A 46 22.85 15.12 8.17
CA ALA A 46 24.14 14.42 8.20
C ALA A 46 24.06 12.98 8.74
N ILE A 47 22.91 12.55 9.25
CA ILE A 47 22.73 11.17 9.73
C ILE A 47 22.61 10.25 8.52
N PRO A 48 23.43 9.20 8.41
CA PRO A 48 23.33 8.27 7.28
C PRO A 48 22.02 7.48 7.34
N ASP A 49 21.37 7.35 6.17
CA ASP A 49 20.19 6.51 6.01
C ASP A 49 20.56 5.02 6.14
N ASN A 50 20.11 4.37 7.20
CA ASN A 50 20.24 2.93 7.38
C ASN A 50 19.08 2.20 6.69
N LEU A 51 18.99 2.29 5.36
CA LEU A 51 17.95 1.60 4.60
C LEU A 51 18.22 0.09 4.54
N PRO A 52 17.18 -0.75 4.69
CA PRO A 52 17.31 -2.19 4.52
C PRO A 52 17.77 -2.54 3.12
N ALA A 53 18.73 -3.47 3.01
CA ALA A 53 19.21 -3.92 1.71
C ALA A 53 18.11 -4.65 0.92
N VAL A 54 18.01 -4.35 -0.38
CA VAL A 54 17.15 -5.07 -1.33
C VAL A 54 17.85 -6.36 -1.73
N LYS A 55 17.33 -7.51 -1.25
CA LYS A 55 18.01 -8.80 -1.37
C LYS A 55 17.78 -9.53 -2.70
N TYR A 56 16.58 -9.38 -3.27
CA TYR A 56 16.12 -10.21 -4.38
C TYR A 56 16.13 -9.43 -5.69
N PRO A 57 16.71 -9.99 -6.79
CA PRO A 57 16.73 -9.36 -8.11
C PRO A 57 15.30 -9.09 -8.61
N ARG A 58 15.11 -7.98 -9.30
CA ARG A 58 13.83 -7.56 -9.83
C ARG A 58 13.96 -6.60 -11.01
N THR A 59 12.88 -6.46 -11.74
CA THR A 59 12.72 -5.44 -12.79
C THR A 59 11.60 -4.48 -12.40
N PRO A 60 11.55 -3.27 -12.97
CA PRO A 60 10.45 -2.32 -12.73
C PRO A 60 9.07 -2.89 -13.10
N GLY A 61 9.05 -3.92 -13.96
CA GLY A 61 7.82 -4.48 -14.48
C GLY A 61 7.20 -3.61 -15.58
N TYR A 62 5.90 -3.82 -15.84
CA TYR A 62 5.15 -3.06 -16.84
C TYR A 62 3.69 -2.89 -16.42
N ARG A 63 3.01 -1.88 -16.98
CA ARG A 63 1.56 -1.67 -16.82
C ARG A 63 0.81 -2.48 -17.88
N PRO A 64 0.07 -3.53 -17.51
CA PRO A 64 -0.73 -4.29 -18.46
C PRO A 64 -1.90 -3.46 -18.99
N GLN A 65 -2.29 -3.68 -20.22
CA GLN A 65 -3.33 -2.92 -20.94
C GLN A 65 -4.34 -3.88 -21.60
N GLY A 66 -5.50 -3.32 -21.96
CA GLY A 66 -6.54 -4.04 -22.72
C GLY A 66 -7.01 -5.31 -22.02
N GLU A 67 -7.08 -6.42 -22.76
CA GLU A 67 -7.59 -7.70 -22.24
C GLU A 67 -6.74 -8.28 -21.11
N GLU A 68 -5.44 -7.98 -21.06
CA GLU A 68 -4.58 -8.42 -19.94
C GLU A 68 -4.97 -7.78 -18.60
N ASN A 69 -5.60 -6.60 -18.64
CA ASN A 69 -6.09 -5.87 -17.47
C ASN A 69 -7.56 -5.46 -17.60
N ARG A 70 -8.38 -6.33 -18.19
CA ARG A 70 -9.80 -6.08 -18.50
C ARG A 70 -10.60 -5.56 -17.30
N HIS A 71 -10.26 -6.01 -16.08
CA HIS A 71 -10.94 -5.59 -14.85
C HIS A 71 -10.28 -4.38 -14.19
N ASN A 72 -9.22 -3.81 -14.79
CA ASN A 72 -8.41 -2.74 -14.22
C ASN A 72 -7.88 -3.07 -12.81
N ALA A 73 -7.50 -4.33 -12.58
CA ALA A 73 -7.08 -4.82 -11.28
C ALA A 73 -5.56 -4.71 -11.06
N TRP A 74 -4.76 -4.82 -12.13
CA TRP A 74 -3.32 -4.64 -12.09
C TRP A 74 -2.92 -3.17 -12.20
N TYR A 75 -1.99 -2.74 -11.34
CA TYR A 75 -1.23 -1.51 -11.55
C TYR A 75 0.06 -1.81 -12.33
N VAL A 76 0.89 -2.72 -11.79
CA VAL A 76 2.15 -3.15 -12.42
C VAL A 76 2.27 -4.66 -12.28
N LYS A 77 2.65 -5.34 -13.37
CA LYS A 77 3.09 -6.74 -13.34
C LYS A 77 4.61 -6.79 -13.34
N THR A 78 5.17 -7.59 -12.44
CA THR A 78 6.60 -7.87 -12.33
C THR A 78 6.76 -9.28 -11.77
N VAL A 79 7.96 -9.80 -11.77
CA VAL A 79 8.26 -11.07 -11.12
C VAL A 79 9.46 -10.88 -10.20
N VAL A 80 9.27 -11.14 -8.91
CA VAL A 80 10.34 -11.15 -7.92
C VAL A 80 10.30 -12.51 -7.24
N GLU A 81 11.27 -13.35 -7.59
CA GLU A 81 11.40 -14.66 -6.96
C GLU A 81 12.03 -14.54 -5.58
N GLY A 82 11.45 -15.22 -4.60
CA GLY A 82 11.97 -15.30 -3.25
C GLY A 82 13.02 -16.41 -3.08
N ALA A 83 13.31 -16.74 -1.83
CA ALA A 83 14.25 -17.78 -1.46
C ALA A 83 13.92 -19.13 -2.15
N PRO A 84 14.94 -19.95 -2.45
CA PRO A 84 14.72 -21.24 -3.13
C PRO A 84 13.89 -22.23 -2.31
N ASN A 85 13.79 -22.00 -1.01
CA ASN A 85 13.04 -22.82 -0.05
C ASN A 85 12.19 -21.94 0.85
N GLY A 86 11.18 -22.52 1.52
CA GLY A 86 10.32 -21.83 2.49
C GLY A 86 8.87 -22.24 2.41
N LYS A 87 8.07 -21.76 3.37
CA LYS A 87 6.65 -22.12 3.50
C LYS A 87 5.79 -21.64 2.32
N LEU A 88 6.26 -20.63 1.58
CA LEU A 88 5.55 -20.05 0.44
C LEU A 88 6.18 -20.47 -0.91
N LYS A 89 7.07 -21.45 -0.92
CA LYS A 89 7.68 -21.94 -2.17
C LYS A 89 6.60 -22.41 -3.15
N GLY A 90 6.68 -21.93 -4.39
CA GLY A 90 5.70 -22.20 -5.45
C GLY A 90 4.39 -21.43 -5.34
N LYS A 91 4.27 -20.50 -4.37
CA LYS A 91 3.10 -19.63 -4.22
C LYS A 91 3.37 -18.25 -4.82
N THR A 92 2.40 -17.75 -5.57
CA THR A 92 2.39 -16.41 -6.14
C THR A 92 1.61 -15.43 -5.27
N VAL A 93 2.15 -14.23 -5.10
CA VAL A 93 1.59 -13.20 -4.24
C VAL A 93 1.50 -11.89 -4.99
N VAL A 94 0.32 -11.27 -5.00
CA VAL A 94 0.14 -9.90 -5.47
C VAL A 94 0.06 -8.93 -4.28
N LEU A 95 0.65 -7.77 -4.42
CA LEU A 95 0.67 -6.73 -3.38
C LEU A 95 -0.36 -5.64 -3.68
N LYS A 96 -1.12 -5.23 -2.68
CA LYS A 96 -1.89 -3.98 -2.76
C LYS A 96 -0.94 -2.83 -3.03
N ASP A 97 -1.33 -1.87 -3.88
CA ASP A 97 -0.42 -0.84 -4.36
C ASP A 97 0.01 0.21 -3.31
N ASN A 98 -0.47 0.11 -2.08
CA ASN A 98 0.05 0.86 -0.94
C ASN A 98 1.27 0.20 -0.27
N ILE A 99 1.73 -0.96 -0.75
CA ILE A 99 2.86 -1.72 -0.20
C ILE A 99 4.09 -1.45 -1.04
N MET A 100 5.15 -0.95 -0.43
CA MET A 100 6.40 -0.64 -1.10
C MET A 100 7.12 -1.92 -1.54
N LEU A 101 7.46 -1.96 -2.83
CA LEU A 101 8.32 -2.97 -3.46
C LEU A 101 9.42 -2.19 -4.17
N ALA A 102 10.64 -2.27 -3.67
CA ALA A 102 11.77 -1.49 -4.17
C ALA A 102 11.97 -1.64 -5.67
N GLY A 103 12.23 -0.56 -6.38
CA GLY A 103 12.45 -0.54 -7.82
C GLY A 103 11.20 -0.76 -8.68
N VAL A 104 10.02 -0.93 -8.08
CA VAL A 104 8.76 -1.13 -8.81
C VAL A 104 7.83 0.07 -8.57
N PRO A 105 7.30 0.72 -9.62
CA PRO A 105 6.43 1.87 -9.48
C PRO A 105 5.22 1.60 -8.59
N MET A 106 4.79 2.63 -7.85
CA MET A 106 3.55 2.64 -7.08
C MET A 106 2.85 3.99 -7.18
N MET A 107 1.53 3.98 -7.00
CA MET A 107 0.70 5.19 -6.95
C MET A 107 -0.25 5.23 -5.77
N ASN A 108 -0.43 4.12 -5.03
CA ASN A 108 -1.40 4.00 -3.94
C ASN A 108 -2.82 4.47 -4.35
N GLY A 109 -3.24 4.14 -5.57
CA GLY A 109 -4.49 4.59 -6.16
C GLY A 109 -4.58 6.09 -6.47
N ALA A 110 -3.53 6.89 -6.17
CA ALA A 110 -3.55 8.35 -6.19
C ALA A 110 -2.67 8.92 -7.31
N SER A 111 -3.21 9.82 -8.13
CA SER A 111 -2.47 10.50 -9.19
C SER A 111 -1.28 11.32 -8.68
N THR A 112 -1.32 11.79 -7.45
CA THR A 112 -0.25 12.57 -6.81
C THR A 112 1.02 11.75 -6.53
N LEU A 113 0.90 10.41 -6.50
CA LEU A 113 2.03 9.49 -6.32
C LEU A 113 2.33 8.68 -7.58
N GLU A 114 1.65 8.95 -8.70
CA GLU A 114 1.87 8.19 -9.93
C GLU A 114 3.33 8.32 -10.39
N GLY A 115 3.96 7.15 -10.60
CA GLY A 115 5.35 7.07 -11.02
C GLY A 115 6.38 7.13 -9.88
N TYR A 116 5.95 7.23 -8.62
CA TYR A 116 6.87 7.09 -7.49
C TYR A 116 7.44 5.67 -7.46
N VAL A 117 8.76 5.57 -7.34
CA VAL A 117 9.48 4.29 -7.24
C VAL A 117 10.18 4.23 -5.89
N PRO A 118 9.74 3.34 -4.99
CA PRO A 118 10.39 3.18 -3.68
C PRO A 118 11.78 2.53 -3.84
N ASP A 119 12.67 2.86 -2.95
CA ASP A 119 14.04 2.31 -2.85
C ASP A 119 14.17 1.20 -1.79
N VAL A 120 13.10 0.94 -1.03
CA VAL A 120 13.05 -0.07 0.03
C VAL A 120 11.86 -1.01 -0.15
N ASP A 121 12.02 -2.24 0.33
CA ASP A 121 10.92 -3.19 0.47
C ASP A 121 10.20 -2.97 1.82
N ALA A 122 8.88 -3.02 1.81
CA ALA A 122 8.14 -3.16 3.05
C ALA A 122 8.54 -4.46 3.78
N THR A 123 8.58 -4.45 5.10
CA THR A 123 8.97 -5.64 5.90
C THR A 123 8.19 -6.90 5.54
N VAL A 124 6.90 -6.76 5.21
CA VAL A 124 6.05 -7.88 4.79
C VAL A 124 6.51 -8.46 3.44
N VAL A 125 7.01 -7.63 2.53
CA VAL A 125 7.58 -8.06 1.24
C VAL A 125 8.82 -8.93 1.47
N GLN A 126 9.76 -8.46 2.30
CA GLN A 126 10.94 -9.25 2.64
C GLN A 126 10.58 -10.59 3.26
N ARG A 127 9.59 -10.63 4.18
CA ARG A 127 9.14 -11.86 4.83
C ARG A 127 8.51 -12.85 3.85
N ILE A 128 7.75 -12.38 2.84
CA ILE A 128 7.19 -13.22 1.79
C ILE A 128 8.31 -13.81 0.94
N LEU A 129 9.26 -12.99 0.51
CA LEU A 129 10.38 -13.42 -0.31
C LEU A 129 11.32 -14.37 0.47
N ASP A 130 11.63 -14.06 1.74
CA ASP A 130 12.42 -14.93 2.61
C ASP A 130 11.71 -16.29 2.88
N ALA A 131 10.37 -16.34 2.82
CA ALA A 131 9.59 -17.56 2.91
C ALA A 131 9.46 -18.33 1.57
N GLY A 132 10.11 -17.87 0.50
CA GLY A 132 10.14 -18.50 -0.81
C GLY A 132 8.97 -18.15 -1.73
N GLY A 133 8.11 -17.19 -1.36
CA GLY A 133 7.02 -16.72 -2.22
C GLY A 133 7.52 -15.93 -3.42
N THR A 134 6.78 -15.95 -4.52
CA THR A 134 7.03 -15.14 -5.71
C THR A 134 6.05 -13.98 -5.75
N ILE A 135 6.54 -12.75 -5.78
CA ILE A 135 5.69 -11.56 -5.97
C ILE A 135 5.49 -11.35 -7.46
N VAL A 136 4.23 -11.26 -7.89
CA VAL A 136 3.86 -11.17 -9.31
C VAL A 136 3.38 -9.78 -9.74
N GLY A 137 3.33 -8.83 -8.83
CA GLY A 137 3.01 -7.45 -9.14
C GLY A 137 2.28 -6.69 -8.06
N LYS A 138 1.78 -5.51 -8.47
CA LYS A 138 1.04 -4.55 -7.66
C LYS A 138 -0.39 -4.43 -8.18
N ALA A 139 -1.36 -4.47 -7.27
CA ALA A 139 -2.79 -4.41 -7.58
C ALA A 139 -3.34 -3.02 -7.28
N HIS A 140 -4.19 -2.48 -8.15
CA HIS A 140 -4.91 -1.23 -7.89
C HIS A 140 -5.68 -1.28 -6.56
N CYS A 141 -5.74 -0.14 -5.91
CA CYS A 141 -6.50 0.10 -4.70
C CYS A 141 -7.22 1.45 -4.80
N GLU A 142 -8.11 1.71 -3.88
CA GLU A 142 -8.79 3.00 -3.77
C GLU A 142 -7.80 4.13 -3.49
N TYR A 143 -8.19 5.36 -3.84
CA TYR A 143 -7.40 6.58 -3.65
C TYR A 143 -6.95 6.70 -2.19
N TYR A 144 -5.64 6.63 -1.93
CA TYR A 144 -5.03 6.55 -0.59
C TYR A 144 -5.67 5.50 0.34
N CYS A 145 -6.32 4.48 -0.21
CA CYS A 145 -7.03 3.45 0.54
C CYS A 145 -8.21 3.97 1.39
N LEU A 146 -8.84 5.08 1.04
CA LEU A 146 -9.85 5.76 1.86
C LEU A 146 -11.31 5.44 1.50
N SER A 147 -11.59 4.51 0.59
CA SER A 147 -12.95 4.13 0.19
C SER A 147 -13.17 2.62 0.30
N GLY A 148 -14.39 2.21 0.64
CA GLY A 148 -14.85 0.81 0.62
C GLY A 148 -15.36 0.34 -0.75
N GLY A 149 -15.43 1.22 -1.75
CA GLY A 149 -15.83 0.90 -3.12
C GLY A 149 -14.73 0.33 -3.98
N SER A 150 -14.81 0.54 -5.30
CA SER A 150 -13.73 0.20 -6.23
C SER A 150 -13.65 1.21 -7.38
N HIS A 151 -13.94 2.48 -7.09
CA HIS A 151 -14.20 3.51 -8.08
C HIS A 151 -13.35 4.78 -7.92
N THR A 152 -12.60 4.92 -6.83
CA THR A 152 -11.84 6.16 -6.56
C THR A 152 -10.40 6.12 -7.05
N CYS A 153 -9.90 4.95 -7.51
CA CYS A 153 -8.55 4.84 -8.07
C CYS A 153 -8.37 5.82 -9.24
N ALA A 154 -7.30 6.60 -9.24
CA ALA A 154 -7.01 7.57 -10.31
C ALA A 154 -6.83 6.91 -11.69
N ALA A 155 -6.45 5.63 -11.74
CA ALA A 155 -6.37 4.85 -12.97
C ALA A 155 -7.74 4.33 -13.47
N GLY A 156 -8.83 4.70 -12.80
CA GLY A 156 -10.19 4.27 -13.10
C GLY A 156 -10.69 3.15 -12.18
N PRO A 157 -11.99 2.80 -12.29
CA PRO A 157 -12.62 1.81 -11.43
C PRO A 157 -12.08 0.39 -11.66
N VAL A 158 -12.00 -0.37 -10.57
CA VAL A 158 -11.74 -1.81 -10.62
C VAL A 158 -13.08 -2.55 -10.69
N HIS A 159 -13.24 -3.39 -11.71
CA HIS A 159 -14.49 -4.05 -12.00
C HIS A 159 -14.60 -5.43 -11.35
N ASN A 160 -15.80 -5.74 -10.88
CA ASN A 160 -16.14 -7.06 -10.35
C ASN A 160 -15.99 -8.13 -11.45
N PRO A 161 -15.20 -9.20 -11.25
CA PRO A 161 -14.97 -10.22 -12.26
C PRO A 161 -16.20 -11.06 -12.56
N HIS A 162 -17.17 -11.16 -11.63
CA HIS A 162 -18.42 -11.89 -11.82
C HIS A 162 -19.47 -11.06 -12.55
N LYS A 163 -19.35 -9.72 -12.51
CA LYS A 163 -20.29 -8.82 -13.18
C LYS A 163 -19.61 -7.51 -13.56
N MET A 164 -19.15 -7.42 -14.80
CA MET A 164 -18.52 -6.23 -15.35
C MET A 164 -19.39 -4.97 -15.12
N GLY A 165 -18.75 -3.86 -14.76
CA GLY A 165 -19.44 -2.58 -14.48
C GLY A 165 -19.96 -2.46 -13.04
N TYR A 166 -19.84 -3.51 -12.22
CA TYR A 166 -20.20 -3.49 -10.81
C TYR A 166 -18.96 -3.35 -9.93
N SER A 167 -19.16 -2.83 -8.71
CA SER A 167 -18.12 -2.69 -7.72
C SER A 167 -17.51 -4.05 -7.34
N ALA A 168 -16.20 -4.06 -7.17
CA ALA A 168 -15.45 -5.18 -6.60
C ALA A 168 -15.28 -5.07 -5.08
N GLY A 169 -15.76 -3.96 -4.48
CA GLY A 169 -15.43 -3.60 -3.11
C GLY A 169 -14.01 -3.06 -2.97
N GLY A 170 -13.67 -2.52 -1.82
CA GLY A 170 -12.37 -1.86 -1.57
C GLY A 170 -12.06 -1.77 -0.06
N SER A 171 -10.99 -1.15 0.26
CA SER A 171 -9.99 -0.43 -0.56
C SER A 171 -9.01 -1.36 -1.30
N SER A 172 -9.00 -2.67 -1.07
CA SER A 172 -8.11 -3.68 -1.68
C SER A 172 -8.73 -4.31 -2.92
N SER A 173 -9.36 -3.50 -3.78
CA SER A 173 -10.17 -3.92 -4.92
C SER A 173 -9.43 -4.83 -5.90
N GLY A 174 -8.30 -4.39 -6.43
CA GLY A 174 -7.49 -5.18 -7.36
C GLY A 174 -6.95 -6.47 -6.75
N SER A 175 -6.50 -6.42 -5.48
CA SER A 175 -6.02 -7.59 -4.74
C SER A 175 -7.07 -8.71 -4.71
N ALA A 176 -8.31 -8.36 -4.37
CA ALA A 176 -9.41 -9.32 -4.31
C ALA A 176 -9.80 -9.87 -5.69
N VAL A 177 -9.84 -9.00 -6.71
CA VAL A 177 -10.14 -9.38 -8.09
C VAL A 177 -9.12 -10.37 -8.63
N LEU A 178 -7.83 -10.11 -8.45
CA LEU A 178 -6.76 -10.95 -9.00
C LEU A 178 -6.74 -12.35 -8.38
N VAL A 179 -7.01 -12.47 -7.08
CA VAL A 179 -7.15 -13.76 -6.42
C VAL A 179 -8.42 -14.48 -6.89
N SER A 180 -9.55 -13.75 -7.02
CA SER A 180 -10.81 -14.30 -7.51
C SER A 180 -10.69 -14.87 -8.93
N LEU A 181 -9.88 -14.24 -9.78
CA LEU A 181 -9.58 -14.69 -11.14
C LEU A 181 -8.52 -15.79 -11.22
N GLY A 182 -7.91 -16.19 -10.11
CA GLY A 182 -6.81 -17.16 -10.08
C GLY A 182 -5.51 -16.65 -10.70
N GLN A 183 -5.34 -15.33 -10.82
CA GLN A 183 -4.12 -14.72 -11.37
C GLN A 183 -2.99 -14.61 -10.34
N ALA A 184 -3.29 -14.89 -9.07
CA ALA A 184 -2.34 -15.09 -8.00
C ALA A 184 -2.95 -16.05 -6.96
N ASP A 185 -2.10 -16.85 -6.29
CA ASP A 185 -2.56 -17.73 -5.20
C ASP A 185 -3.03 -16.93 -3.98
N MET A 186 -2.38 -15.80 -3.72
CA MET A 186 -2.63 -14.95 -2.57
C MET A 186 -2.46 -13.48 -2.92
N ALA A 187 -3.08 -12.62 -2.12
CA ALA A 187 -2.88 -11.20 -2.19
C ALA A 187 -2.69 -10.59 -0.80
N LEU A 188 -1.84 -9.58 -0.71
CA LEU A 188 -1.86 -8.68 0.43
C LEU A 188 -2.86 -7.55 0.18
N GLY A 189 -3.76 -7.38 1.15
CA GLY A 189 -4.63 -6.23 1.27
C GLY A 189 -4.23 -5.36 2.47
N GLY A 190 -4.98 -4.32 2.72
CA GLY A 190 -4.88 -3.50 3.93
C GLY A 190 -6.28 -3.10 4.35
N ASP A 191 -6.51 -3.10 5.67
CA ASP A 191 -7.73 -2.62 6.27
C ASP A 191 -7.38 -1.54 7.30
N GLN A 192 -8.09 -0.43 7.23
CA GLN A 192 -7.91 0.72 8.14
C GLN A 192 -9.13 0.89 9.06
N GLY A 193 -9.90 -0.19 9.26
CA GLY A 193 -11.09 -0.20 10.11
C GLY A 193 -12.40 0.08 9.38
N ILE A 194 -12.38 0.12 8.05
CA ILE A 194 -13.56 0.23 7.18
C ILE A 194 -13.68 -1.07 6.39
N HIS A 195 -14.55 -1.92 6.83
CA HIS A 195 -15.09 -3.19 6.29
C HIS A 195 -14.35 -3.97 5.17
N PRO A 196 -14.35 -5.30 5.27
CA PRO A 196 -13.79 -6.24 4.29
C PRO A 196 -14.65 -6.39 3.01
N ASP A 197 -15.26 -5.31 2.54
CA ASP A 197 -16.30 -5.35 1.50
C ASP A 197 -15.85 -6.02 0.19
N ALA A 198 -14.58 -5.84 -0.20
CA ALA A 198 -14.05 -6.51 -1.39
C ALA A 198 -14.09 -8.05 -1.28
N VAL A 199 -13.82 -8.58 -0.09
CA VAL A 199 -13.87 -10.03 0.15
C VAL A 199 -15.30 -10.55 0.12
N ILE A 200 -16.22 -9.82 0.75
CA ILE A 200 -17.64 -10.20 0.81
C ILE A 200 -18.27 -10.13 -0.59
N VAL A 201 -18.02 -9.05 -1.32
CA VAL A 201 -18.57 -8.85 -2.68
C VAL A 201 -18.07 -9.89 -3.67
N LEU A 202 -16.83 -10.36 -3.53
CA LEU A 202 -16.22 -11.36 -4.41
C LEU A 202 -16.25 -12.78 -3.85
N GLN A 203 -16.83 -12.97 -2.67
CA GLN A 203 -16.91 -14.28 -1.99
C GLN A 203 -15.54 -14.95 -1.79
N ASN A 204 -14.48 -14.14 -1.65
CA ASN A 204 -13.14 -14.63 -1.39
C ASN A 204 -12.97 -15.06 0.06
N LEU A 205 -12.10 -16.04 0.30
CA LEU A 205 -11.72 -16.44 1.65
C LEU A 205 -10.76 -15.39 2.24
N ARG A 206 -11.07 -14.89 3.43
CA ARG A 206 -10.24 -13.96 4.19
C ARG A 206 -9.63 -14.65 5.40
N HIS A 207 -8.35 -14.42 5.64
CA HIS A 207 -7.70 -14.72 6.90
C HIS A 207 -7.24 -13.41 7.54
N GLU A 208 -7.88 -13.06 8.66
CA GLU A 208 -7.47 -11.89 9.47
C GLU A 208 -6.42 -12.32 10.50
N THR A 209 -5.37 -11.57 10.54
CA THR A 209 -4.42 -11.53 11.65
C THR A 209 -4.66 -10.21 12.40
N ASP A 210 -4.28 -10.11 13.66
CA ASP A 210 -4.60 -9.00 14.55
C ASP A 210 -4.38 -7.59 13.92
N ALA A 211 -4.83 -6.53 14.58
CA ALA A 211 -4.86 -5.14 14.09
C ALA A 211 -3.50 -4.56 13.62
N ARG A 212 -2.40 -5.28 13.81
CA ARG A 212 -1.04 -4.90 13.40
C ARG A 212 -0.58 -5.60 12.13
N THR A 213 -1.34 -6.57 11.63
CA THR A 213 -0.98 -7.39 10.47
C THR A 213 -1.94 -7.16 9.31
N ARG A 214 -1.40 -7.14 8.09
CA ARG A 214 -2.16 -6.92 6.87
C ARG A 214 -2.92 -8.17 6.47
N SER A 215 -4.17 -8.01 6.03
CA SER A 215 -5.01 -9.12 5.57
C SER A 215 -4.43 -9.83 4.36
N VAL A 216 -4.49 -11.16 4.34
CA VAL A 216 -4.09 -12.02 3.22
C VAL A 216 -5.36 -12.63 2.62
N TYR A 217 -5.54 -12.50 1.30
CA TYR A 217 -6.67 -13.09 0.57
C TYR A 217 -6.23 -14.35 -0.15
N ARG A 218 -7.08 -15.39 -0.13
CA ARG A 218 -6.85 -16.66 -0.81
C ARG A 218 -7.96 -16.97 -1.82
N HIS A 219 -7.62 -17.69 -2.86
CA HIS A 219 -8.58 -18.24 -3.79
C HIS A 219 -9.35 -19.42 -3.17
N ASN A 220 -10.65 -19.54 -3.48
CA ASN A 220 -11.54 -20.60 -2.92
C ASN A 220 -11.15 -22.06 -3.26
N ALA A 221 -10.23 -22.27 -4.20
CA ALA A 221 -9.82 -23.61 -4.62
C ALA A 221 -8.98 -24.36 -3.56
N ASP A 222 -8.41 -23.66 -2.57
CA ASP A 222 -7.52 -24.25 -1.54
C ASP A 222 -8.24 -24.52 -0.21
N ARG A 223 -9.45 -25.07 -0.24
CA ARG A 223 -10.16 -25.47 0.99
C ARG A 223 -9.41 -26.48 1.86
N ASP A 224 -8.52 -27.25 1.26
CA ASP A 224 -7.80 -28.33 1.92
C ASP A 224 -6.55 -27.86 2.73
N LEU A 225 -6.13 -26.60 2.62
CA LEU A 225 -4.99 -26.07 3.37
C LEU A 225 -5.36 -25.39 4.69
N CYS A 226 -6.64 -25.15 4.93
CA CYS A 226 -7.15 -24.77 6.24
C CYS A 226 -7.53 -26.06 6.98
N GLY A 227 -6.73 -26.46 7.96
CA GLY A 227 -7.07 -27.59 8.83
C GLY A 227 -8.47 -27.48 9.44
N PRO A 228 -9.01 -28.55 10.07
CA PRO A 228 -10.42 -28.72 10.44
C PRO A 228 -10.98 -27.74 11.49
N HIS A 229 -10.34 -26.64 11.77
CA HIS A 229 -10.76 -25.59 12.71
C HIS A 229 -11.24 -24.31 12.06
N GLY A 230 -11.80 -24.38 10.86
CA GLY A 230 -12.66 -23.33 10.33
C GLY A 230 -13.94 -23.28 11.16
N SER A 231 -13.99 -22.43 12.20
CA SER A 231 -15.20 -22.21 12.98
C SER A 231 -16.30 -21.69 12.06
N ASP A 232 -17.31 -22.53 11.88
CA ASP A 232 -18.54 -22.22 11.17
C ASP A 232 -19.37 -21.20 11.99
N HIS A 233 -19.15 -19.92 11.72
CA HIS A 233 -19.87 -18.81 12.35
C HIS A 233 -21.34 -18.67 11.91
N ARG A 234 -21.94 -19.72 11.31
CA ARG A 234 -23.38 -19.70 10.95
C ARG A 234 -24.33 -20.08 12.07
N HIS A 235 -23.88 -20.39 13.28
CA HIS A 235 -24.75 -20.87 14.37
C HIS A 235 -24.82 -19.95 15.60
N GLY A 236 -24.64 -18.63 15.44
CA GLY A 236 -24.75 -17.64 16.52
C GLY A 236 -26.09 -16.89 16.63
N ARG A 237 -27.17 -17.31 15.93
CA ARG A 237 -28.49 -16.68 16.07
C ARG A 237 -29.60 -17.72 16.18
N ARG A 238 -29.73 -18.38 17.30
CA ARG A 238 -30.99 -18.90 17.85
C ARG A 238 -30.72 -19.46 19.24
N GLN A 239 -30.94 -18.66 20.27
CA GLN A 239 -31.48 -19.06 21.55
C GLN A 239 -31.49 -17.85 22.50
N ARG A 240 -32.49 -17.01 22.36
CA ARG A 240 -33.10 -16.27 23.46
C ARG A 240 -34.60 -16.26 23.18
N ALA A 241 -35.29 -17.19 23.78
CA ALA A 241 -36.69 -17.09 24.15
C ALA A 241 -36.86 -17.88 25.44
N ALA A 242 -36.99 -17.16 26.46
CA ALA A 242 -37.87 -17.10 27.62
C ALA A 242 -38.27 -18.43 28.34
N PRO A 243 -38.78 -18.43 29.57
CA PRO A 243 -39.70 -17.47 30.15
C PRO A 243 -39.06 -16.55 31.15
#